data_30d508010041df19e53fdfcf0a0462fc
#
_entry.id   30d508010041df19e53fdfcf0a0462fc
#
_cell.length_a   1.000
_cell.length_b   1.000
_cell.length_c   1.000
_cell.angle_alpha   90.00
_cell.angle_beta   90.00
_cell.angle_gamma   90.00
#
_symmetry.space_group_name_H-M   'P 1'
#
loop_
_entity.id
_entity.type
_entity.pdbx_description
1 polymer ?
#
loop_
_entity_poly.entity_id
_entity_poly.type
_entity_poly.pdbx_seq_one_letter_code
_entity_poly.pdbx_strand_id
1 'polypeptide(L)'
;MGRGRRLLLAVVCGVAVAGVYAGQPVLGPMGDDLGVPRDSVGWFVAVGQLGYLAGLVLLVPLGDRLDRRRLIAVHLGLVAAGLAVTAAAPVAWVAFGGLAVAGLFAVVVQTTVAYAASIAPPAERGRTLGVVTSGVVAGILGARVLTGTLADLGGWRGSYVALAVLAAVLSLLCLVFLPADGRTATESHRRILGSLAGLFTRPLFLSRGLIAFFLFASFGTLWSGMALPLAGEPWRLSETQIGLFGAAGLAGALGAARAGRWGDAGHAGRVTGLALVLLLGSWLAIGQLGWSLPLPAFGVLLLDFAVQVVHVANQHALTTAFPGRTSTVIGGYMVFYSLGSAAGAAATTAVYAVAGWPGSTVLGAALAGAALVTWAVAARGARAGSRLRTPSGGRRGPAVPGPAGRRRRPARPGPGADRG
;
A
#
# COMPACT_ATOMS: atom_id res chain seq x y z
N MET A 1 23.11 -6.54 8.37
CA MET A 1 22.46 -7.61 7.55
C MET A 1 23.11 -7.67 6.18
N GLY A 2 23.47 -8.89 5.65
CA GLY A 2 24.10 -9.01 4.32
C GLY A 2 23.22 -8.53 3.18
N ARG A 3 23.84 -8.04 2.07
CA ARG A 3 23.14 -7.52 0.89
C ARG A 3 22.19 -8.57 0.27
N GLY A 4 22.62 -9.84 0.21
CA GLY A 4 21.81 -10.93 -0.36
C GLY A 4 20.49 -11.16 0.40
N ARG A 5 20.52 -11.14 1.74
CA ARG A 5 19.29 -11.29 2.54
C ARG A 5 18.31 -10.12 2.36
N ARG A 6 18.81 -8.89 2.22
CA ARG A 6 17.95 -7.72 1.92
C ARG A 6 17.26 -7.87 0.58
N LEU A 7 17.99 -8.31 -0.44
CA LEU A 7 17.44 -8.55 -1.78
C LEU A 7 16.44 -9.70 -1.77
N LEU A 8 16.74 -10.81 -1.08
CA LEU A 8 15.79 -11.92 -0.93
C LEU A 8 14.46 -11.44 -0.34
N LEU A 9 14.49 -10.68 0.76
CA LEU A 9 13.28 -10.15 1.39
C LEU A 9 12.54 -9.15 0.49
N ALA A 10 13.25 -8.34 -0.29
CA ALA A 10 12.63 -7.44 -1.28
C ALA A 10 11.93 -8.23 -2.39
N VAL A 11 12.57 -9.29 -2.93
CA VAL A 11 11.97 -10.16 -3.94
C VAL A 11 10.77 -10.92 -3.38
N VAL A 12 10.83 -11.43 -2.14
CA VAL A 12 9.70 -12.04 -1.44
C VAL A 12 8.50 -11.09 -1.38
N CYS A 13 8.71 -9.85 -0.96
CA CYS A 13 7.65 -8.84 -0.95
C CYS A 13 7.10 -8.56 -2.34
N GLY A 14 7.97 -8.46 -3.34
CA GLY A 14 7.59 -8.21 -4.72
C GLY A 14 6.72 -9.32 -5.30
N VAL A 15 7.14 -10.59 -5.16
CA VAL A 15 6.43 -11.74 -5.71
C VAL A 15 5.10 -11.99 -5.00
N ALA A 16 5.06 -11.83 -3.67
CA ALA A 16 3.83 -11.99 -2.91
C ALA A 16 2.75 -10.98 -3.35
N VAL A 17 3.14 -9.72 -3.55
CA VAL A 17 2.22 -8.68 -4.04
C VAL A 17 1.90 -8.88 -5.52
N ALA A 18 2.87 -9.31 -6.32
CA ALA A 18 2.67 -9.60 -7.73
C ALA A 18 1.50 -10.59 -7.94
N GLY A 19 1.39 -11.63 -7.12
CA GLY A 19 0.31 -12.62 -7.20
C GLY A 19 -1.10 -12.02 -7.04
N VAL A 20 -1.24 -10.90 -6.34
CA VAL A 20 -2.53 -10.20 -6.17
C VAL A 20 -2.87 -9.33 -7.38
N TYR A 21 -1.86 -8.79 -8.06
CA TYR A 21 -2.02 -7.84 -9.18
C TYR A 21 -1.77 -8.45 -10.56
N ALA A 22 -1.32 -9.70 -10.61
CA ALA A 22 -0.97 -10.43 -11.84
C ALA A 22 -2.11 -10.54 -12.85
N GLY A 23 -3.35 -10.62 -12.38
CA GLY A 23 -4.54 -10.74 -13.24
C GLY A 23 -4.84 -9.50 -14.07
N GLN A 24 -4.39 -8.31 -13.66
CA GLN A 24 -4.85 -7.05 -14.28
C GLN A 24 -4.61 -6.94 -15.79
N PRO A 25 -3.43 -7.32 -16.36
CA PRO A 25 -3.23 -7.29 -17.81
C PRO A 25 -4.01 -8.37 -18.56
N VAL A 26 -4.35 -9.48 -17.90
CA VAL A 26 -4.90 -10.70 -18.52
C VAL A 26 -6.36 -10.97 -18.20
N LEU A 27 -7.09 -9.95 -17.70
CA LEU A 27 -8.50 -10.09 -17.32
C LEU A 27 -9.39 -10.54 -18.47
N GLY A 28 -9.17 -10.01 -19.67
CA GLY A 28 -9.91 -10.39 -20.86
C GLY A 28 -9.72 -11.89 -21.20
N PRO A 29 -8.49 -12.35 -21.48
CA PRO A 29 -8.20 -13.76 -21.74
C PRO A 29 -8.67 -14.72 -20.63
N MET A 30 -8.55 -14.32 -19.35
CA MET A 30 -9.09 -15.13 -18.24
C MET A 30 -10.62 -15.23 -18.28
N GLY A 31 -11.30 -14.12 -18.56
CA GLY A 31 -12.76 -14.07 -18.67
C GLY A 31 -13.26 -14.94 -19.81
N ASP A 32 -12.69 -14.77 -20.98
CA ASP A 32 -13.09 -15.51 -22.18
C ASP A 32 -12.88 -17.04 -22.01
N ASP A 33 -11.76 -17.46 -21.43
CA ASP A 33 -11.41 -18.85 -21.23
C ASP A 33 -12.22 -19.53 -20.10
N LEU A 34 -12.57 -18.80 -19.05
CA LEU A 34 -13.34 -19.30 -17.89
C LEU A 34 -14.84 -19.01 -17.98
N GLY A 35 -15.31 -18.43 -19.08
CA GLY A 35 -16.71 -18.10 -19.30
C GLY A 35 -17.27 -17.01 -18.38
N VAL A 36 -16.41 -16.06 -17.94
CA VAL A 36 -16.83 -14.93 -17.10
C VAL A 36 -17.19 -13.73 -17.99
N PRO A 37 -18.39 -13.16 -17.86
CA PRO A 37 -18.79 -12.00 -18.62
C PRO A 37 -17.86 -10.81 -18.42
N ARG A 38 -17.69 -9.97 -19.44
CA ARG A 38 -16.76 -8.82 -19.42
C ARG A 38 -17.07 -7.80 -18.33
N ASP A 39 -18.33 -7.66 -17.94
CA ASP A 39 -18.77 -6.80 -16.83
C ASP A 39 -18.35 -7.32 -15.46
N SER A 40 -17.99 -8.59 -15.37
CA SER A 40 -17.69 -9.31 -14.12
C SER A 40 -16.22 -9.70 -13.97
N VAL A 41 -15.36 -9.53 -14.99
CA VAL A 41 -13.95 -9.94 -14.92
C VAL A 41 -13.15 -9.22 -13.83
N GLY A 42 -13.57 -8.03 -13.40
CA GLY A 42 -12.98 -7.30 -12.27
C GLY A 42 -13.02 -8.06 -10.94
N TRP A 43 -13.93 -9.04 -10.81
CA TRP A 43 -14.01 -9.89 -9.64
C TRP A 43 -12.78 -10.77 -9.44
N PHE A 44 -12.02 -11.11 -10.49
CA PHE A 44 -10.74 -11.81 -10.33
C PHE A 44 -9.77 -11.00 -9.45
N VAL A 45 -9.70 -9.69 -9.65
CA VAL A 45 -8.86 -8.80 -8.81
C VAL A 45 -9.53 -8.57 -7.46
N ALA A 46 -10.83 -8.30 -7.43
CA ALA A 46 -11.56 -7.99 -6.21
C ALA A 46 -11.48 -9.14 -5.18
N VAL A 47 -11.65 -10.39 -5.59
CA VAL A 47 -11.55 -11.57 -4.73
C VAL A 47 -10.15 -11.71 -4.13
N GLY A 48 -9.09 -11.49 -4.92
CA GLY A 48 -7.72 -11.46 -4.41
C GLY A 48 -7.51 -10.38 -3.34
N GLN A 49 -8.05 -9.18 -3.55
CA GLN A 49 -7.99 -8.07 -2.59
C GLN A 49 -8.82 -8.34 -1.31
N LEU A 50 -9.96 -9.00 -1.43
CA LEU A 50 -10.76 -9.41 -0.28
C LEU A 50 -10.06 -10.52 0.52
N GLY A 51 -9.41 -11.47 -0.18
CA GLY A 51 -8.52 -12.45 0.45
C GLY A 51 -7.41 -11.75 1.23
N TYR A 52 -6.72 -10.80 0.61
CA TYR A 52 -5.67 -10.01 1.28
C TYR A 52 -6.19 -9.26 2.51
N LEU A 53 -7.37 -8.66 2.42
CA LEU A 53 -8.05 -8.03 3.56
C LEU A 53 -8.28 -9.03 4.70
N ALA A 54 -8.81 -10.21 4.41
CA ALA A 54 -8.99 -11.25 5.41
C ALA A 54 -7.66 -11.66 6.05
N GLY A 55 -6.59 -11.80 5.26
CA GLY A 55 -5.24 -12.07 5.73
C GLY A 55 -4.69 -11.01 6.66
N LEU A 56 -4.90 -9.72 6.35
CA LEU A 56 -4.48 -8.61 7.20
C LEU A 56 -5.08 -8.69 8.61
N VAL A 57 -6.34 -9.09 8.71
CA VAL A 57 -7.04 -9.20 9.99
C VAL A 57 -6.68 -10.49 10.72
N LEU A 58 -6.61 -11.62 10.02
CA LEU A 58 -6.50 -12.94 10.62
C LEU A 58 -5.06 -13.40 10.81
N LEU A 59 -4.17 -13.12 9.85
CA LEU A 59 -2.85 -13.74 9.78
C LEU A 59 -1.70 -12.82 10.21
N VAL A 60 -1.80 -11.50 10.01
CA VAL A 60 -0.72 -10.58 10.42
C VAL A 60 -0.40 -10.69 11.91
N PRO A 61 -1.38 -10.83 12.83
CA PRO A 61 -1.08 -11.00 14.25
C PRO A 61 -0.30 -12.29 14.60
N LEU A 62 -0.29 -13.29 13.71
CA LEU A 62 0.50 -14.52 13.91
C LEU A 62 2.02 -14.24 13.87
N GLY A 63 2.44 -13.19 13.14
CA GLY A 63 3.84 -12.75 13.08
C GLY A 63 4.43 -12.27 14.41
N ASP A 64 3.59 -12.00 15.40
CA ASP A 64 4.04 -11.64 16.75
C ASP A 64 4.13 -12.86 17.69
N ARG A 65 3.64 -14.04 17.25
CA ARG A 65 3.57 -15.27 18.05
C ARG A 65 4.44 -16.41 17.54
N LEU A 66 4.62 -16.47 16.23
CA LEU A 66 5.30 -17.57 15.56
C LEU A 66 6.67 -17.10 15.04
N ASP A 67 7.57 -18.07 14.85
CA ASP A 67 8.82 -17.81 14.13
C ASP A 67 8.53 -17.27 12.74
N ARG A 68 8.93 -16.01 12.51
CA ARG A 68 8.62 -15.29 11.27
C ARG A 68 9.27 -15.92 10.04
N ARG A 69 10.43 -16.56 10.17
CA ARG A 69 11.06 -17.30 9.07
C ARG A 69 10.14 -18.40 8.56
N ARG A 70 9.63 -19.23 9.47
CA ARG A 70 8.71 -20.33 9.13
C ARG A 70 7.39 -19.78 8.59
N LEU A 71 6.88 -18.74 9.22
CA LEU A 71 5.63 -18.10 8.79
C LEU A 71 5.73 -17.51 7.37
N ILE A 72 6.84 -16.84 7.03
CA ILE A 72 7.11 -16.33 5.69
C ILE A 72 7.14 -17.50 4.69
N ALA A 73 7.85 -18.58 5.00
CA ALA A 73 7.95 -19.73 4.10
C ALA A 73 6.58 -20.40 3.89
N VAL A 74 5.83 -20.65 4.95
CA VAL A 74 4.50 -21.27 4.88
C VAL A 74 3.54 -20.40 4.07
N HIS A 75 3.50 -19.09 4.36
CA HIS A 75 2.62 -18.17 3.61
C HIS A 75 2.99 -18.14 2.12
N LEU A 76 4.29 -18.07 1.76
CA LEU A 76 4.73 -18.13 0.36
C LEU A 76 4.36 -19.46 -0.31
N GLY A 77 4.50 -20.59 0.40
CA GLY A 77 4.06 -21.89 -0.10
C GLY A 77 2.54 -21.94 -0.37
N LEU A 78 1.75 -21.30 0.49
CA LEU A 78 0.30 -21.20 0.29
C LEU A 78 -0.09 -20.18 -0.79
N VAL A 79 0.67 -19.09 -0.96
CA VAL A 79 0.56 -18.23 -2.16
C VAL A 79 0.83 -19.03 -3.42
N ALA A 80 1.91 -19.82 -3.44
CA ALA A 80 2.24 -20.67 -4.58
C ALA A 80 1.12 -21.67 -4.89
N ALA A 81 0.57 -22.32 -3.86
CA ALA A 81 -0.55 -23.23 -4.02
C ALA A 81 -1.80 -22.53 -4.59
N GLY A 82 -2.16 -21.35 -4.07
CA GLY A 82 -3.28 -20.56 -4.60
C GLY A 82 -3.09 -20.16 -6.06
N LEU A 83 -1.88 -19.71 -6.44
CA LEU A 83 -1.55 -19.36 -7.81
C LEU A 83 -1.56 -20.60 -8.74
N ALA A 84 -1.08 -21.76 -8.26
CA ALA A 84 -1.13 -23.01 -9.02
C ALA A 84 -2.58 -23.49 -9.23
N VAL A 85 -3.43 -23.38 -8.21
CA VAL A 85 -4.89 -23.67 -8.34
C VAL A 85 -5.54 -22.72 -9.35
N THR A 86 -5.18 -21.44 -9.34
CA THR A 86 -5.66 -20.48 -10.34
C THR A 86 -5.23 -20.86 -11.73
N ALA A 87 -3.96 -21.22 -11.94
CA ALA A 87 -3.41 -21.62 -13.23
C ALA A 87 -4.09 -22.89 -13.79
N ALA A 88 -4.40 -23.85 -12.91
CA ALA A 88 -5.03 -25.12 -13.26
C ALA A 88 -6.57 -25.06 -13.32
N ALA A 89 -7.18 -23.89 -13.06
CA ALA A 89 -8.62 -23.75 -12.93
C ALA A 89 -9.38 -24.11 -14.21
N PRO A 90 -10.29 -25.10 -14.19
CA PRO A 90 -11.15 -25.43 -15.32
C PRO A 90 -12.39 -24.54 -15.41
N VAL A 91 -12.76 -23.88 -14.31
CA VAL A 91 -13.95 -23.02 -14.18
C VAL A 91 -13.64 -21.81 -13.28
N ALA A 92 -14.40 -20.74 -13.44
CA ALA A 92 -14.20 -19.48 -12.73
C ALA A 92 -14.15 -19.62 -11.19
N TRP A 93 -14.99 -20.44 -10.59
CA TRP A 93 -15.04 -20.62 -9.13
C TRP A 93 -13.76 -21.19 -8.55
N VAL A 94 -13.09 -22.07 -9.27
CA VAL A 94 -11.77 -22.60 -8.88
C VAL A 94 -10.71 -21.51 -8.95
N ALA A 95 -10.73 -20.68 -10.01
CA ALA A 95 -9.84 -19.55 -10.13
C ALA A 95 -10.07 -18.53 -9.01
N PHE A 96 -11.31 -18.18 -8.69
CA PHE A 96 -11.64 -17.32 -7.56
C PHE A 96 -11.14 -17.88 -6.23
N GLY A 97 -11.32 -19.19 -5.99
CA GLY A 97 -10.77 -19.86 -4.82
C GLY A 97 -9.26 -19.76 -4.72
N GLY A 98 -8.56 -20.02 -5.83
CA GLY A 98 -7.10 -19.88 -5.92
C GLY A 98 -6.62 -18.46 -5.65
N LEU A 99 -7.27 -17.47 -6.25
CA LEU A 99 -6.96 -16.05 -6.04
C LEU A 99 -7.27 -15.59 -4.61
N ALA A 100 -8.37 -16.06 -4.01
CA ALA A 100 -8.69 -15.77 -2.61
C ALA A 100 -7.61 -16.31 -1.67
N VAL A 101 -7.13 -17.54 -1.89
CA VAL A 101 -6.05 -18.16 -1.12
C VAL A 101 -4.73 -17.41 -1.34
N ALA A 102 -4.37 -17.13 -2.58
CA ALA A 102 -3.16 -16.37 -2.90
C ALA A 102 -3.19 -14.98 -2.22
N GLY A 103 -4.33 -14.28 -2.30
CA GLY A 103 -4.55 -13.00 -1.64
C GLY A 103 -4.45 -13.11 -0.11
N LEU A 104 -5.12 -14.09 0.50
CA LEU A 104 -5.11 -14.32 1.95
C LEU A 104 -3.69 -14.44 2.50
N PHE A 105 -2.83 -15.18 1.82
CA PHE A 105 -1.45 -15.43 2.26
C PHE A 105 -0.45 -14.38 1.72
N ALA A 106 -0.83 -13.50 0.79
CA ALA A 106 0.02 -12.40 0.33
C ALA A 106 0.36 -11.39 1.43
N VAL A 107 -0.32 -11.44 2.58
CA VAL A 107 0.06 -10.71 3.80
C VAL A 107 1.43 -11.08 4.34
N VAL A 108 2.07 -12.09 3.80
CA VAL A 108 3.50 -12.39 4.01
C VAL A 108 4.38 -11.15 3.84
N VAL A 109 3.97 -10.18 3.03
CA VAL A 109 4.60 -8.86 2.90
C VAL A 109 4.77 -8.18 4.26
N GLN A 110 3.70 -8.13 5.05
CA GLN A 110 3.71 -7.47 6.37
C GLN A 110 4.64 -8.20 7.34
N THR A 111 4.58 -9.54 7.34
CA THR A 111 5.47 -10.38 8.14
C THR A 111 6.93 -10.20 7.73
N THR A 112 7.21 -10.10 6.41
CA THR A 112 8.56 -9.91 5.87
C THR A 112 9.14 -8.56 6.24
N VAL A 113 8.35 -7.46 6.15
CA VAL A 113 8.77 -6.13 6.56
C VAL A 113 9.06 -6.09 8.07
N ALA A 114 8.18 -6.68 8.89
CA ALA A 114 8.38 -6.77 10.33
C ALA A 114 9.60 -7.62 10.71
N TYR A 115 9.82 -8.72 10.00
CA TYR A 115 11.01 -9.57 10.16
C TYR A 115 12.29 -8.83 9.79
N ALA A 116 12.31 -8.12 8.65
CA ALA A 116 13.44 -7.31 8.22
C ALA A 116 13.81 -6.23 9.25
N ALA A 117 12.80 -5.60 9.88
CA ALA A 117 13.00 -4.62 10.94
C ALA A 117 13.61 -5.23 12.20
N SER A 118 13.26 -6.49 12.55
CA SER A 118 13.73 -7.16 13.76
C SER A 118 15.18 -7.63 13.65
N ILE A 119 15.60 -8.14 12.48
CA ILE A 119 16.95 -8.67 12.29
C ILE A 119 17.98 -7.64 11.81
N ALA A 120 17.53 -6.43 11.44
CA ALA A 120 18.41 -5.35 11.00
C ALA A 120 19.10 -4.66 12.19
N PRO A 121 20.43 -4.44 12.15
CA PRO A 121 21.10 -3.60 13.11
C PRO A 121 20.46 -2.20 13.19
N PRO A 122 20.39 -1.55 14.37
CA PRO A 122 19.74 -0.24 14.51
C PRO A 122 20.22 0.81 13.50
N ALA A 123 21.53 0.87 13.22
CA ALA A 123 22.12 1.80 12.26
C ALA A 123 21.75 1.53 10.78
N GLU A 124 21.34 0.30 10.44
CA GLU A 124 20.99 -0.11 9.07
C GLU A 124 19.48 -0.31 8.87
N ARG A 125 18.66 -0.17 9.92
CA ARG A 125 17.23 -0.51 9.89
C ARG A 125 16.46 0.28 8.83
N GLY A 126 16.67 1.59 8.74
CA GLY A 126 16.03 2.44 7.74
C GLY A 126 16.37 2.02 6.30
N ARG A 127 17.68 1.78 6.02
CA ARG A 127 18.13 1.30 4.72
C ARG A 127 17.54 -0.07 4.36
N THR A 128 17.48 -0.97 5.34
CA THR A 128 16.92 -2.31 5.14
C THR A 128 15.44 -2.27 4.80
N LEU A 129 14.66 -1.51 5.57
CA LEU A 129 13.24 -1.31 5.31
C LEU A 129 13.00 -0.64 3.95
N GLY A 130 13.79 0.37 3.59
CA GLY A 130 13.71 1.01 2.29
C GLY A 130 13.90 0.04 1.13
N VAL A 131 14.89 -0.86 1.21
CA VAL A 131 15.13 -1.89 0.18
C VAL A 131 13.98 -2.91 0.14
N VAL A 132 13.50 -3.38 1.29
CA VAL A 132 12.42 -4.38 1.35
C VAL A 132 11.10 -3.80 0.83
N THR A 133 10.75 -2.58 1.22
CA THR A 133 9.52 -1.93 0.76
C THR A 133 9.57 -1.49 -0.70
N SER A 134 10.77 -1.17 -1.25
CA SER A 134 10.89 -0.94 -2.69
C SER A 134 10.55 -2.18 -3.52
N GLY A 135 10.77 -3.39 -2.96
CA GLY A 135 10.32 -4.64 -3.55
C GLY A 135 8.79 -4.72 -3.70
N VAL A 136 8.04 -4.18 -2.73
CA VAL A 136 6.55 -4.10 -2.83
C VAL A 136 6.14 -3.26 -4.03
N VAL A 137 6.70 -2.06 -4.17
CA VAL A 137 6.36 -1.14 -5.28
C VAL A 137 6.75 -1.74 -6.61
N ALA A 138 7.97 -2.29 -6.70
CA ALA A 138 8.43 -2.98 -7.91
C ALA A 138 7.55 -4.20 -8.24
N GLY A 139 7.08 -4.93 -7.23
CA GLY A 139 6.18 -6.07 -7.39
C GLY A 139 4.80 -5.67 -7.91
N ILE A 140 4.21 -4.59 -7.38
CA ILE A 140 2.88 -4.13 -7.84
C ILE A 140 2.91 -3.72 -9.31
N LEU A 141 3.90 -2.95 -9.71
CA LEU A 141 3.94 -2.32 -11.04
C LEU A 141 4.73 -3.16 -12.05
N GLY A 142 5.85 -3.77 -11.62
CA GLY A 142 6.65 -4.66 -12.46
C GLY A 142 5.94 -5.99 -12.79
N ALA A 143 5.05 -6.46 -11.90
CA ALA A 143 4.26 -7.66 -12.15
C ALA A 143 3.42 -7.54 -13.43
N ARG A 144 2.90 -6.35 -13.73
CA ARG A 144 2.08 -6.13 -14.93
C ARG A 144 2.88 -6.38 -16.20
N VAL A 145 4.11 -5.87 -16.29
CA VAL A 145 5.01 -6.10 -17.41
C VAL A 145 5.35 -7.59 -17.51
N LEU A 146 5.76 -8.19 -16.39
CA LEU A 146 6.15 -9.61 -16.36
C LEU A 146 4.98 -10.52 -16.74
N THR A 147 3.79 -10.27 -16.17
CA THR A 147 2.62 -11.11 -16.42
C THR A 147 2.13 -10.97 -17.86
N GLY A 148 2.12 -9.74 -18.40
CA GLY A 148 1.77 -9.52 -19.82
C GLY A 148 2.71 -10.26 -20.75
N THR A 149 4.03 -10.13 -20.53
CA THR A 149 5.04 -10.84 -21.36
C THR A 149 4.91 -12.37 -21.26
N LEU A 150 4.72 -12.89 -20.06
CA LEU A 150 4.53 -14.33 -19.87
C LEU A 150 3.21 -14.82 -20.47
N ALA A 151 2.18 -13.97 -20.49
CA ALA A 151 0.89 -14.31 -21.08
C ALA A 151 0.96 -14.39 -22.61
N ASP A 152 1.69 -13.50 -23.28
CA ASP A 152 1.92 -13.57 -24.72
C ASP A 152 2.68 -14.86 -25.11
N LEU A 153 3.55 -15.38 -24.24
CA LEU A 153 4.36 -16.58 -24.51
C LEU A 153 3.64 -17.89 -24.17
N GLY A 154 2.88 -17.93 -23.09
CA GLY A 154 2.28 -19.16 -22.54
C GLY A 154 0.83 -19.03 -22.09
N GLY A 155 0.14 -17.99 -22.53
CA GLY A 155 -1.20 -17.66 -22.10
C GLY A 155 -1.25 -17.19 -20.63
N TRP A 156 -2.41 -16.76 -20.21
CA TRP A 156 -2.61 -16.27 -18.83
C TRP A 156 -2.27 -17.34 -17.77
N ARG A 157 -2.52 -18.62 -18.07
CA ARG A 157 -2.15 -19.74 -17.17
C ARG A 157 -0.65 -19.83 -16.98
N GLY A 158 0.14 -19.64 -18.03
CA GLY A 158 1.60 -19.65 -17.98
C GLY A 158 2.16 -18.59 -17.01
N SER A 159 1.55 -17.42 -16.98
CA SER A 159 1.91 -16.36 -16.03
C SER A 159 1.71 -16.77 -14.58
N TYR A 160 0.58 -17.40 -14.28
CA TYR A 160 0.28 -17.88 -12.91
C TYR A 160 1.16 -19.08 -12.52
N VAL A 161 1.48 -19.99 -13.44
CA VAL A 161 2.45 -21.08 -13.19
C VAL A 161 3.83 -20.51 -12.85
N ALA A 162 4.33 -19.56 -13.63
CA ALA A 162 5.63 -18.94 -13.38
C ALA A 162 5.70 -18.26 -12.00
N LEU A 163 4.65 -17.52 -11.62
CA LEU A 163 4.55 -16.89 -10.30
C LEU A 163 4.44 -17.93 -9.18
N ALA A 164 3.70 -19.01 -9.39
CA ALA A 164 3.58 -20.11 -8.42
C ALA A 164 4.94 -20.78 -8.16
N VAL A 165 5.67 -21.11 -9.25
CA VAL A 165 7.02 -21.69 -9.16
C VAL A 165 7.97 -20.74 -8.44
N LEU A 166 7.95 -19.45 -8.79
CA LEU A 166 8.81 -18.45 -8.16
C LEU A 166 8.49 -18.29 -6.66
N ALA A 167 7.21 -18.26 -6.27
CA ALA A 167 6.80 -18.21 -4.87
C ALA A 167 7.23 -19.48 -4.09
N ALA A 168 7.10 -20.66 -4.69
CA ALA A 168 7.56 -21.92 -4.11
C ALA A 168 9.08 -21.96 -3.89
N VAL A 169 9.85 -21.53 -4.89
CA VAL A 169 11.31 -21.42 -4.78
C VAL A 169 11.71 -20.45 -3.69
N LEU A 170 11.07 -19.27 -3.61
CA LEU A 170 11.33 -18.28 -2.57
C LEU A 170 10.95 -18.80 -1.18
N SER A 171 9.88 -19.60 -1.05
CA SER A 171 9.52 -20.28 0.19
C SER A 171 10.69 -21.15 0.70
N LEU A 172 11.26 -21.98 -0.17
CA LEU A 172 12.41 -22.83 0.17
C LEU A 172 13.66 -22.00 0.49
N LEU A 173 13.96 -20.98 -0.32
CA LEU A 173 15.10 -20.09 -0.08
C LEU A 173 14.99 -19.38 1.28
N CYS A 174 13.79 -18.99 1.70
CA CYS A 174 13.57 -18.40 3.02
C CYS A 174 13.90 -19.40 4.16
N LEU A 175 13.53 -20.67 4.01
CA LEU A 175 13.86 -21.69 5.00
C LEU A 175 15.37 -21.96 5.09
N VAL A 176 16.10 -21.83 4.00
CA VAL A 176 17.54 -22.11 3.96
C VAL A 176 18.37 -20.91 4.43
N PHE A 177 18.08 -19.70 3.92
CA PHE A 177 18.97 -18.55 4.06
C PHE A 177 18.59 -17.55 5.17
N LEU A 178 17.35 -17.60 5.69
CA LEU A 178 16.94 -16.69 6.74
C LEU A 178 17.21 -17.31 8.12
N PRO A 179 17.73 -16.55 9.10
CA PRO A 179 17.87 -17.02 10.47
C PRO A 179 16.50 -17.17 11.18
N ALA A 180 16.41 -18.07 12.14
CA ALA A 180 15.23 -18.17 13.00
C ALA A 180 15.08 -16.89 13.84
N ASP A 181 13.85 -16.44 14.07
CA ASP A 181 13.55 -15.19 14.80
C ASP A 181 13.46 -15.39 16.33
N GLY A 182 13.41 -16.65 16.80
CA GLY A 182 13.44 -17.02 18.22
C GLY A 182 12.32 -16.46 19.08
N ARG A 183 11.22 -15.97 18.49
CA ARG A 183 10.12 -15.34 19.22
C ARG A 183 9.21 -16.37 19.90
N THR A 184 8.83 -16.05 21.13
CA THR A 184 7.77 -16.70 21.90
C THR A 184 6.62 -15.72 22.11
N ALA A 185 5.39 -16.22 22.04
CA ALA A 185 4.15 -15.43 22.05
C ALA A 185 4.01 -14.56 23.33
N THR A 186 3.77 -13.27 23.15
CA THR A 186 3.63 -12.33 24.26
C THR A 186 2.24 -11.67 24.36
N GLU A 187 1.42 -11.60 23.29
CA GLU A 187 0.11 -10.94 23.35
C GLU A 187 -1.06 -11.79 22.84
N SER A 188 -2.26 -11.57 23.40
CA SER A 188 -3.49 -12.26 22.99
C SER A 188 -4.07 -11.68 21.71
N HIS A 189 -4.46 -12.54 20.76
CA HIS A 189 -5.09 -12.19 19.48
C HIS A 189 -6.35 -11.29 19.67
N ARG A 190 -7.15 -11.58 20.69
CA ARG A 190 -8.34 -10.77 21.03
C ARG A 190 -8.00 -9.33 21.41
N ARG A 191 -6.86 -9.09 22.07
CA ARG A 191 -6.41 -7.75 22.46
C ARG A 191 -6.03 -6.91 21.24
N ILE A 192 -5.40 -7.52 20.25
CA ILE A 192 -5.02 -6.86 18.98
C ILE A 192 -6.27 -6.47 18.20
N LEU A 193 -7.23 -7.39 18.04
CA LEU A 193 -8.50 -7.11 17.36
C LEU A 193 -9.32 -6.02 18.06
N GLY A 194 -9.42 -6.07 19.40
CA GLY A 194 -10.09 -5.01 20.18
C GLY A 194 -9.39 -3.65 20.03
N SER A 195 -8.06 -3.63 19.96
CA SER A 195 -7.30 -2.40 19.75
C SER A 195 -7.49 -1.83 18.34
N LEU A 196 -7.67 -2.69 17.34
CA LEU A 196 -8.01 -2.31 15.97
C LEU A 196 -9.40 -1.66 15.90
N ALA A 197 -10.42 -2.29 16.51
CA ALA A 197 -11.78 -1.76 16.55
C ALA A 197 -11.84 -0.33 17.14
N GLY A 198 -11.06 -0.07 18.20
CA GLY A 198 -10.97 1.26 18.80
C GLY A 198 -10.37 2.35 17.91
N LEU A 199 -9.68 2.01 16.81
CA LEU A 199 -9.20 3.01 15.85
C LEU A 199 -10.34 3.55 14.97
N PHE A 200 -11.34 2.73 14.67
CA PHE A 200 -12.48 3.12 13.84
C PHE A 200 -13.41 4.16 14.52
N THR A 201 -13.18 4.48 15.79
CA THR A 201 -13.86 5.60 16.47
C THR A 201 -13.06 6.91 16.42
N ARG A 202 -11.84 6.91 15.89
CA ARG A 202 -10.95 8.08 15.85
C ARG A 202 -11.10 8.87 14.54
N PRO A 203 -11.52 10.16 14.59
CA PRO A 203 -11.77 10.94 13.36
C PRO A 203 -10.57 11.05 12.42
N LEU A 204 -9.35 11.19 12.98
CA LEU A 204 -8.12 11.22 12.17
C LEU A 204 -7.92 9.89 11.43
N PHE A 205 -8.14 8.76 12.12
CA PHE A 205 -7.97 7.43 11.50
C PHE A 205 -9.00 7.22 10.39
N LEU A 206 -10.27 7.54 10.66
CA LEU A 206 -11.35 7.43 9.66
C LEU A 206 -11.10 8.32 8.44
N SER A 207 -10.71 9.58 8.64
CA SER A 207 -10.45 10.50 7.52
C SER A 207 -9.31 10.00 6.64
N ARG A 208 -8.21 9.53 7.23
CA ARG A 208 -7.08 8.96 6.47
C ARG A 208 -7.44 7.63 5.82
N GLY A 209 -8.24 6.81 6.49
CA GLY A 209 -8.80 5.58 5.94
C GLY A 209 -9.70 5.83 4.74
N LEU A 210 -10.67 6.75 4.83
CA LEU A 210 -11.55 7.11 3.72
C LEU A 210 -10.79 7.70 2.53
N ILE A 211 -9.78 8.56 2.78
CA ILE A 211 -8.88 9.02 1.71
C ILE A 211 -8.21 7.82 1.03
N ALA A 212 -7.72 6.84 1.80
CA ALA A 212 -7.11 5.64 1.24
C ALA A 212 -8.13 4.80 0.44
N PHE A 213 -9.34 4.62 0.95
CA PHE A 213 -10.39 3.89 0.25
C PHE A 213 -10.65 4.49 -1.15
N PHE A 214 -10.94 5.78 -1.22
CA PHE A 214 -11.22 6.44 -2.49
C PHE A 214 -9.99 6.52 -3.42
N LEU A 215 -8.80 6.74 -2.85
CA LEU A 215 -7.53 6.74 -3.56
C LEU A 215 -7.29 5.41 -4.27
N PHE A 216 -7.42 4.30 -3.52
CA PHE A 216 -7.18 2.96 -4.05
C PHE A 216 -8.36 2.42 -4.86
N ALA A 217 -9.56 2.94 -4.68
CA ALA A 217 -10.67 2.68 -5.59
C ALA A 217 -10.42 3.32 -6.96
N SER A 218 -9.95 4.58 -7.00
CA SER A 218 -9.53 5.24 -8.25
C SER A 218 -8.37 4.50 -8.93
N PHE A 219 -7.36 4.07 -8.17
CA PHE A 219 -6.25 3.23 -8.66
C PHE A 219 -6.75 1.88 -9.22
N GLY A 220 -7.64 1.20 -8.49
CA GLY A 220 -8.23 -0.08 -8.90
C GLY A 220 -9.07 0.06 -10.18
N THR A 221 -9.80 1.17 -10.32
CA THR A 221 -10.57 1.52 -11.53
C THR A 221 -9.65 1.61 -12.75
N LEU A 222 -8.53 2.32 -12.64
CA LEU A 222 -7.56 2.41 -13.75
C LEU A 222 -7.02 1.04 -14.12
N TRP A 223 -6.36 0.38 -13.17
CA TRP A 223 -5.54 -0.79 -13.46
C TRP A 223 -6.34 -2.06 -13.79
N SER A 224 -7.58 -2.17 -13.33
CA SER A 224 -8.46 -3.29 -13.70
C SER A 224 -9.34 -2.98 -14.91
N GLY A 225 -9.52 -1.70 -15.26
CA GLY A 225 -10.36 -1.29 -16.40
C GLY A 225 -9.59 -1.08 -17.69
N MET A 226 -8.34 -0.55 -17.63
CA MET A 226 -7.65 -0.08 -18.84
C MET A 226 -7.21 -1.20 -19.80
N ALA A 227 -7.07 -2.42 -19.33
CA ALA A 227 -6.73 -3.55 -20.21
C ALA A 227 -7.83 -3.80 -21.26
N LEU A 228 -9.10 -3.58 -20.91
CA LEU A 228 -10.24 -3.82 -21.81
C LEU A 228 -10.21 -2.96 -23.08
N PRO A 229 -10.12 -1.61 -23.00
CA PRO A 229 -10.03 -0.78 -24.19
C PRO A 229 -8.70 -0.91 -24.94
N LEU A 230 -7.60 -1.23 -24.25
CA LEU A 230 -6.29 -1.41 -24.91
C LEU A 230 -6.22 -2.69 -25.73
N ALA A 231 -6.87 -3.78 -25.28
CA ALA A 231 -6.98 -5.03 -26.05
C ALA A 231 -8.00 -4.94 -27.21
N GLY A 232 -8.93 -3.99 -27.16
CA GLY A 232 -9.95 -3.74 -28.18
C GLY A 232 -9.51 -2.77 -29.28
N GLU A 233 -10.45 -2.46 -30.19
CA GLU A 233 -10.27 -1.42 -31.21
C GLU A 233 -10.16 -0.02 -30.58
N PRO A 234 -9.35 0.89 -31.11
CA PRO A 234 -8.53 0.74 -32.35
C PRO A 234 -7.13 0.13 -32.09
N TRP A 235 -6.76 -0.13 -30.81
CA TRP A 235 -5.38 -0.39 -30.43
C TRP A 235 -4.94 -1.84 -30.59
N ARG A 236 -5.78 -2.81 -30.25
CA ARG A 236 -5.51 -4.25 -30.28
C ARG A 236 -4.12 -4.62 -29.73
N LEU A 237 -3.77 -4.03 -28.56
CA LEU A 237 -2.47 -4.27 -27.93
C LEU A 237 -2.39 -5.68 -27.34
N SER A 238 -1.21 -6.31 -27.43
CA SER A 238 -0.91 -7.55 -26.74
C SER A 238 -0.81 -7.35 -25.22
N GLU A 239 -0.87 -8.43 -24.45
CA GLU A 239 -0.75 -8.42 -23.01
C GLU A 239 0.59 -7.80 -22.54
N THR A 240 1.70 -8.04 -23.28
CA THR A 240 2.99 -7.38 -23.05
C THR A 240 2.87 -5.86 -23.21
N GLN A 241 2.26 -5.40 -24.30
CA GLN A 241 2.12 -3.97 -24.57
C GLN A 241 1.22 -3.29 -23.53
N ILE A 242 0.14 -3.94 -23.09
CA ILE A 242 -0.70 -3.48 -21.97
C ILE A 242 0.11 -3.43 -20.68
N GLY A 243 0.91 -4.47 -20.43
CA GLY A 243 1.79 -4.55 -19.25
C GLY A 243 2.82 -3.43 -19.19
N LEU A 244 3.30 -2.91 -20.33
CA LEU A 244 4.27 -1.80 -20.39
C LEU A 244 3.75 -0.50 -19.77
N PHE A 245 2.44 -0.28 -19.70
CA PHE A 245 1.88 0.81 -18.90
C PHE A 245 2.27 0.72 -17.42
N GLY A 246 2.55 -0.50 -16.91
CA GLY A 246 3.12 -0.72 -15.59
C GLY A 246 4.50 -0.06 -15.40
N ALA A 247 5.30 0.06 -16.46
CA ALA A 247 6.58 0.78 -16.40
C ALA A 247 6.38 2.29 -16.19
N ALA A 248 5.37 2.90 -16.82
CA ALA A 248 5.01 4.29 -16.59
C ALA A 248 4.57 4.51 -15.13
N GLY A 249 3.73 3.62 -14.60
CA GLY A 249 3.32 3.63 -13.20
C GLY A 249 4.50 3.47 -12.24
N LEU A 250 5.42 2.54 -12.53
CA LEU A 250 6.63 2.34 -11.72
C LEU A 250 7.50 3.61 -11.69
N ALA A 251 7.68 4.28 -12.81
CA ALA A 251 8.43 5.53 -12.89
C ALA A 251 7.77 6.63 -12.02
N GLY A 252 6.44 6.74 -12.06
CA GLY A 252 5.66 7.64 -11.22
C GLY A 252 5.86 7.35 -9.73
N ALA A 253 5.66 6.09 -9.32
CA ALA A 253 5.80 5.66 -7.93
C ALA A 253 7.23 5.85 -7.38
N LEU A 254 8.27 5.59 -8.17
CA LEU A 254 9.67 5.82 -7.79
C LEU A 254 9.97 7.33 -7.66
N GLY A 255 9.37 8.18 -8.49
CA GLY A 255 9.45 9.63 -8.39
C GLY A 255 8.92 10.15 -7.04
N ALA A 256 7.87 9.54 -6.51
CA ALA A 256 7.26 9.89 -5.24
C ALA A 256 8.19 9.71 -4.03
N ALA A 257 9.17 8.82 -4.11
CA ALA A 257 10.17 8.64 -3.05
C ALA A 257 10.95 9.93 -2.75
N ARG A 258 11.10 10.82 -3.74
CA ARG A 258 11.71 12.14 -3.56
C ARG A 258 10.76 13.13 -2.91
N ALA A 259 9.47 13.00 -3.16
CA ALA A 259 8.44 13.89 -2.60
C ALA A 259 8.23 13.68 -1.09
N GLY A 260 8.57 12.52 -0.54
CA GLY A 260 8.53 12.24 0.90
C GLY A 260 9.34 13.24 1.73
N ARG A 261 10.48 13.72 1.18
CA ARG A 261 11.31 14.76 1.83
C ARG A 261 10.61 16.12 1.99
N TRP A 262 9.62 16.43 1.16
CA TRP A 262 8.82 17.65 1.29
C TRP A 262 7.77 17.55 2.41
N GLY A 263 7.32 16.32 2.72
CA GLY A 263 6.45 16.04 3.87
C GLY A 263 7.13 16.30 5.21
N ASP A 264 8.42 15.95 5.31
CA ASP A 264 9.24 16.09 6.52
C ASP A 264 9.47 17.57 6.89
N ALA A 265 9.35 18.49 5.93
CA ALA A 265 9.50 19.95 6.13
C ALA A 265 8.24 20.63 6.72
N GLY A 266 7.30 19.88 7.32
CA GLY A 266 6.09 20.46 7.94
C GLY A 266 4.94 20.79 6.97
N HIS A 267 5.08 20.48 5.67
CA HIS A 267 4.10 20.77 4.62
C HIS A 267 3.22 19.57 4.25
N ALA A 268 3.22 18.50 5.04
CA ALA A 268 2.52 17.23 4.75
C ALA A 268 1.05 17.41 4.31
N GLY A 269 0.32 18.34 4.94
CA GLY A 269 -1.07 18.62 4.57
C GLY A 269 -1.22 19.22 3.17
N ARG A 270 -0.36 20.18 2.78
CA ARG A 270 -0.37 20.80 1.45
C ARG A 270 0.05 19.81 0.37
N VAL A 271 1.08 19.03 0.63
CA VAL A 271 1.58 17.99 -0.28
C VAL A 271 0.49 16.96 -0.58
N THR A 272 -0.23 16.49 0.46
CA THR A 272 -1.38 15.59 0.27
C THR A 272 -2.46 16.22 -0.60
N GLY A 273 -2.83 17.48 -0.35
CA GLY A 273 -3.86 18.17 -1.15
C GLY A 273 -3.46 18.34 -2.61
N LEU A 274 -2.22 18.78 -2.88
CA LEU A 274 -1.70 18.91 -4.25
C LEU A 274 -1.63 17.57 -4.97
N ALA A 275 -1.21 16.50 -4.29
CA ALA A 275 -1.18 15.17 -4.86
C ALA A 275 -2.60 14.65 -5.20
N LEU A 276 -3.61 14.95 -4.38
CA LEU A 276 -5.00 14.60 -4.69
C LEU A 276 -5.58 15.40 -5.85
N VAL A 277 -5.20 16.67 -5.99
CA VAL A 277 -5.55 17.48 -7.20
C VAL A 277 -4.87 16.89 -8.44
N LEU A 278 -3.59 16.48 -8.32
CA LEU A 278 -2.87 15.83 -9.41
C LEU A 278 -3.52 14.48 -9.78
N LEU A 279 -3.95 13.68 -8.78
CA LEU A 279 -4.70 12.46 -8.99
C LEU A 279 -5.98 12.69 -9.79
N LEU A 280 -6.75 13.69 -9.42
CA LEU A 280 -7.97 14.06 -10.15
C LEU A 280 -7.64 14.53 -11.58
N GLY A 281 -6.64 15.40 -11.72
CA GLY A 281 -6.19 15.92 -13.02
C GLY A 281 -5.62 14.83 -13.95
N SER A 282 -5.01 13.75 -13.40
CA SER A 282 -4.47 12.66 -14.21
C SER A 282 -5.54 11.96 -15.06
N TRP A 283 -6.79 11.93 -14.60
CA TRP A 283 -7.92 11.35 -15.33
C TRP A 283 -8.28 12.11 -16.60
N LEU A 284 -7.91 13.40 -16.72
CA LEU A 284 -8.06 14.14 -17.97
C LEU A 284 -7.18 13.56 -19.09
N ALA A 285 -5.96 13.16 -18.74
CA ALA A 285 -5.03 12.52 -19.68
C ALA A 285 -5.42 11.05 -19.92
N ILE A 286 -5.78 10.32 -18.86
CA ILE A 286 -6.23 8.93 -18.93
C ILE A 286 -7.47 8.76 -19.80
N GLY A 287 -8.40 9.73 -19.76
CA GLY A 287 -9.62 9.73 -20.57
C GLY A 287 -9.38 9.81 -22.07
N GLN A 288 -8.19 10.22 -22.53
CA GLN A 288 -7.86 10.37 -23.96
C GLN A 288 -7.50 9.04 -24.65
N LEU A 289 -7.68 7.91 -23.99
CA LEU A 289 -7.29 6.58 -24.49
C LEU A 289 -7.93 6.24 -25.84
N GLY A 290 -9.06 6.82 -26.20
CA GLY A 290 -9.73 6.55 -27.49
C GLY A 290 -8.95 6.98 -28.72
N TRP A 291 -8.00 7.94 -28.59
CA TRP A 291 -7.26 8.48 -29.73
C TRP A 291 -5.75 8.68 -29.47
N SER A 292 -5.28 8.47 -28.26
CA SER A 292 -3.87 8.67 -27.90
C SER A 292 -3.42 7.59 -26.93
N LEU A 293 -2.22 7.01 -27.07
CA LEU A 293 -1.55 6.17 -26.10
C LEU A 293 -0.59 6.95 -25.20
N PRO A 294 0.18 7.94 -25.70
CA PRO A 294 1.11 8.71 -24.87
C PRO A 294 0.41 9.50 -23.75
N LEU A 295 -0.76 10.09 -24.01
CA LEU A 295 -1.50 10.85 -23.00
C LEU A 295 -1.94 9.99 -21.81
N PRO A 296 -2.60 8.84 -22.00
CA PRO A 296 -2.89 7.92 -20.89
C PRO A 296 -1.65 7.40 -20.20
N ALA A 297 -0.56 7.08 -20.91
CA ALA A 297 0.70 6.68 -20.27
C ALA A 297 1.26 7.77 -19.35
N PHE A 298 1.21 9.03 -19.77
CA PHE A 298 1.54 10.17 -18.91
C PHE A 298 0.57 10.31 -17.73
N GLY A 299 -0.73 10.12 -17.97
CA GLY A 299 -1.75 10.11 -16.92
C GLY A 299 -1.52 9.03 -15.88
N VAL A 300 -1.14 7.81 -16.29
CA VAL A 300 -0.75 6.69 -15.41
C VAL A 300 0.44 7.07 -14.54
N LEU A 301 1.49 7.67 -15.13
CA LEU A 301 2.65 8.15 -14.37
C LEU A 301 2.25 9.15 -13.29
N LEU A 302 1.40 10.13 -13.63
CA LEU A 302 0.91 11.13 -12.67
C LEU A 302 0.03 10.52 -11.58
N LEU A 303 -0.84 9.58 -11.94
CA LEU A 303 -1.73 8.89 -11.01
C LEU A 303 -0.92 8.09 -9.99
N ASP A 304 0.01 7.25 -10.44
CA ASP A 304 0.80 6.41 -9.55
C ASP A 304 1.75 7.24 -8.66
N PHE A 305 2.30 8.34 -9.21
CA PHE A 305 3.03 9.32 -8.40
C PHE A 305 2.15 9.89 -7.28
N ALA A 306 0.95 10.35 -7.62
CA ALA A 306 0.03 10.96 -6.66
C ALA A 306 -0.44 9.94 -5.61
N VAL A 307 -0.80 8.72 -6.04
CA VAL A 307 -1.19 7.62 -5.16
C VAL A 307 -0.11 7.35 -4.14
N GLN A 308 1.14 7.24 -4.57
CA GLN A 308 2.25 6.90 -3.67
C GLN A 308 2.56 8.03 -2.69
N VAL A 309 2.53 9.28 -3.15
CA VAL A 309 2.70 10.46 -2.26
C VAL A 309 1.64 10.49 -1.16
N VAL A 310 0.36 10.33 -1.52
CA VAL A 310 -0.75 10.36 -0.56
C VAL A 310 -0.69 9.16 0.38
N HIS A 311 -0.38 7.97 -0.14
CA HIS A 311 -0.25 6.74 0.64
C HIS A 311 0.80 6.87 1.74
N VAL A 312 2.01 7.31 1.37
CA VAL A 312 3.12 7.51 2.31
C VAL A 312 2.79 8.61 3.33
N ALA A 313 2.21 9.72 2.88
CA ALA A 313 1.82 10.83 3.76
C ALA A 313 0.75 10.41 4.79
N ASN A 314 -0.23 9.59 4.38
CA ASN A 314 -1.26 9.07 5.28
C ASN A 314 -0.66 8.11 6.32
N GLN A 315 0.22 7.19 5.92
CA GLN A 315 0.90 6.28 6.84
C GLN A 315 1.76 7.04 7.84
N HIS A 316 2.51 8.06 7.39
CA HIS A 316 3.32 8.91 8.26
C HIS A 316 2.45 9.66 9.28
N ALA A 317 1.36 10.30 8.84
CA ALA A 317 0.45 11.01 9.73
C ALA A 317 -0.18 10.10 10.79
N LEU A 318 -0.57 8.88 10.40
CA LEU A 318 -1.16 7.90 11.30
C LEU A 318 -0.13 7.35 12.31
N THR A 319 1.06 6.99 11.87
CA THR A 319 2.11 6.46 12.77
C THR A 319 2.62 7.50 13.75
N THR A 320 2.66 8.76 13.35
CA THR A 320 3.01 9.89 14.24
C THR A 320 1.92 10.16 15.27
N ALA A 321 0.64 10.08 14.88
CA ALA A 321 -0.49 10.35 15.77
C ALA A 321 -0.76 9.23 16.79
N PHE A 322 -0.33 7.99 16.49
CA PHE A 322 -0.55 6.82 17.35
C PHE A 322 0.78 6.10 17.69
N PRO A 323 1.68 6.75 18.45
CA PRO A 323 2.95 6.16 18.84
C PRO A 323 2.75 4.86 19.63
N GLY A 324 3.61 3.87 19.41
CA GLY A 324 3.52 2.56 20.08
C GLY A 324 2.48 1.59 19.51
N ARG A 325 1.65 2.00 18.53
CA ARG A 325 0.60 1.19 17.90
C ARG A 325 0.75 1.10 16.38
N THR A 326 1.96 1.26 15.87
CA THR A 326 2.26 1.38 14.43
C THR A 326 1.70 0.21 13.62
N SER A 327 1.93 -1.04 14.04
CA SER A 327 1.44 -2.23 13.30
C SER A 327 -0.08 -2.27 13.22
N THR A 328 -0.78 -2.02 14.34
CA THR A 328 -2.25 -2.01 14.39
C THR A 328 -2.84 -0.90 13.50
N VAL A 329 -2.22 0.27 13.54
CA VAL A 329 -2.69 1.46 12.79
C VAL A 329 -2.47 1.26 11.29
N ILE A 330 -1.31 0.75 10.88
CA ILE A 330 -1.03 0.43 9.47
C ILE A 330 -1.93 -0.70 9.00
N GLY A 331 -2.09 -1.78 9.79
CA GLY A 331 -3.00 -2.88 9.45
C GLY A 331 -4.43 -2.40 9.24
N GLY A 332 -4.97 -1.57 10.14
CA GLY A 332 -6.29 -0.98 9.99
C GLY A 332 -6.42 -0.03 8.79
N TYR A 333 -5.38 0.74 8.47
CA TYR A 333 -5.33 1.57 7.27
C TYR A 333 -5.37 0.71 5.99
N MET A 334 -4.69 -0.44 5.97
CA MET A 334 -4.69 -1.37 4.84
C MET A 334 -6.04 -2.04 4.60
N VAL A 335 -6.96 -2.05 5.59
CA VAL A 335 -8.36 -2.46 5.39
C VAL A 335 -9.03 -1.54 4.36
N PHE A 336 -8.90 -0.23 4.52
CA PHE A 336 -9.46 0.74 3.58
C PHE A 336 -8.80 0.65 2.20
N TYR A 337 -7.48 0.44 2.16
CA TYR A 337 -6.73 0.16 0.94
C TYR A 337 -7.32 -1.01 0.16
N SER A 338 -7.47 -2.18 0.81
CA SER A 338 -7.96 -3.40 0.16
C SER A 338 -9.41 -3.29 -0.29
N LEU A 339 -10.28 -2.73 0.56
CA LEU A 339 -11.69 -2.48 0.21
C LEU A 339 -11.82 -1.52 -0.97
N GLY A 340 -11.04 -0.42 -0.97
CA GLY A 340 -11.03 0.53 -2.08
C GLY A 340 -10.59 -0.13 -3.39
N SER A 341 -9.46 -0.84 -3.35
CA SER A 341 -8.92 -1.53 -4.53
C SER A 341 -9.90 -2.57 -5.09
N ALA A 342 -10.53 -3.37 -4.22
CA ALA A 342 -11.56 -4.34 -4.62
C ALA A 342 -12.79 -3.66 -5.23
N ALA A 343 -13.29 -2.61 -4.59
CA ALA A 343 -14.45 -1.86 -5.08
C ALA A 343 -14.17 -1.21 -6.45
N GLY A 344 -13.01 -0.59 -6.64
CA GLY A 344 -12.61 0.00 -7.92
C GLY A 344 -12.48 -1.04 -9.02
N ALA A 345 -11.88 -2.20 -8.72
CA ALA A 345 -11.71 -3.28 -9.68
C ALA A 345 -13.05 -3.88 -10.14
N ALA A 346 -13.97 -4.13 -9.22
CA ALA A 346 -15.30 -4.66 -9.56
C ALA A 346 -16.17 -3.62 -10.28
N ALA A 347 -16.16 -2.37 -9.78
CA ALA A 347 -17.03 -1.32 -10.33
C ALA A 347 -16.60 -0.91 -11.76
N THR A 348 -15.29 -0.86 -12.06
CA THR A 348 -14.84 -0.39 -13.37
C THR A 348 -15.29 -1.31 -14.51
N THR A 349 -15.28 -2.63 -14.32
CA THR A 349 -15.68 -3.56 -15.38
C THR A 349 -17.19 -3.54 -15.62
N ALA A 350 -17.98 -3.40 -14.55
CA ALA A 350 -19.44 -3.22 -14.66
C ALA A 350 -19.78 -1.89 -15.37
N VAL A 351 -19.13 -0.78 -14.99
CA VAL A 351 -19.36 0.53 -15.63
C VAL A 351 -18.86 0.52 -17.07
N TYR A 352 -17.72 -0.13 -17.36
CA TYR A 352 -17.20 -0.24 -18.72
C TYR A 352 -18.16 -0.98 -19.64
N ALA A 353 -18.82 -2.04 -19.17
CA ALA A 353 -19.79 -2.80 -19.97
C ALA A 353 -20.98 -1.95 -20.44
N VAL A 354 -21.40 -0.95 -19.63
CA VAL A 354 -22.56 -0.07 -19.93
C VAL A 354 -22.17 1.21 -20.64
N ALA A 355 -21.05 1.83 -20.23
CA ALA A 355 -20.67 3.18 -20.65
C ALA A 355 -19.26 3.26 -21.27
N GLY A 356 -18.60 2.14 -21.52
CA GLY A 356 -17.27 2.08 -22.11
C GLY A 356 -16.20 2.78 -21.28
N TRP A 357 -15.08 3.10 -21.93
CA TRP A 357 -13.97 3.79 -21.25
C TRP A 357 -14.31 5.18 -20.70
N PRO A 358 -15.14 6.01 -21.36
CA PRO A 358 -15.59 7.26 -20.78
C PRO A 358 -16.29 7.10 -19.42
N GLY A 359 -17.11 6.06 -19.26
CA GLY A 359 -17.74 5.73 -17.97
C GLY A 359 -16.73 5.39 -16.89
N SER A 360 -15.74 4.53 -17.20
CA SER A 360 -14.66 4.20 -16.27
C SER A 360 -13.82 5.42 -15.91
N THR A 361 -13.58 6.33 -16.85
CA THR A 361 -12.87 7.59 -16.63
C THR A 361 -13.62 8.48 -15.64
N VAL A 362 -14.93 8.65 -15.83
CA VAL A 362 -15.79 9.42 -14.91
C VAL A 362 -15.82 8.78 -13.52
N LEU A 363 -15.92 7.45 -13.42
CA LEU A 363 -15.86 6.73 -12.15
C LEU A 363 -14.55 7.01 -11.41
N GLY A 364 -13.42 6.84 -12.10
CA GLY A 364 -12.10 7.05 -11.51
C GLY A 364 -11.87 8.50 -11.07
N ALA A 365 -12.31 9.47 -11.87
CA ALA A 365 -12.27 10.89 -11.53
C ALA A 365 -13.20 11.23 -10.34
N ALA A 366 -14.40 10.64 -10.28
CA ALA A 366 -15.34 10.85 -9.18
C ALA A 366 -14.76 10.32 -7.85
N LEU A 367 -14.11 9.14 -7.88
CA LEU A 367 -13.43 8.55 -6.73
C LEU A 367 -12.23 9.42 -6.29
N ALA A 368 -11.43 9.93 -7.24
CA ALA A 368 -10.35 10.87 -6.95
C ALA A 368 -10.89 12.18 -6.32
N GLY A 369 -12.00 12.69 -6.85
CA GLY A 369 -12.71 13.84 -6.29
C GLY A 369 -13.22 13.60 -4.88
N ALA A 370 -13.79 12.42 -4.60
CA ALA A 370 -14.23 12.01 -3.26
C ALA A 370 -13.06 11.96 -2.25
N ALA A 371 -11.88 11.47 -2.67
CA ALA A 371 -10.67 11.52 -1.84
C ALA A 371 -10.26 12.97 -1.51
N LEU A 372 -10.29 13.85 -2.52
CA LEU A 372 -9.97 15.28 -2.37
C LEU A 372 -10.97 16.00 -1.45
N VAL A 373 -12.26 15.75 -1.60
CA VAL A 373 -13.31 16.31 -0.74
C VAL A 373 -13.14 15.82 0.70
N THR A 374 -12.88 14.52 0.91
CA THR A 374 -12.64 13.95 2.23
C THR A 374 -11.44 14.64 2.91
N TRP A 375 -10.35 14.86 2.16
CA TRP A 375 -9.19 15.59 2.67
C TRP A 375 -9.53 17.04 3.02
N ALA A 376 -10.28 17.75 2.15
CA ALA A 376 -10.63 19.16 2.35
C ALA A 376 -11.51 19.35 3.61
N VAL A 377 -12.49 18.47 3.83
CA VAL A 377 -13.36 18.48 5.01
C VAL A 377 -12.54 18.21 6.28
N ALA A 378 -11.67 17.19 6.28
CA ALA A 378 -10.81 16.88 7.41
C ALA A 378 -9.85 18.05 7.75
N ALA A 379 -9.27 18.70 6.72
CA ALA A 379 -8.37 19.83 6.90
C ALA A 379 -9.08 21.07 7.47
N ARG A 380 -10.33 21.32 7.08
CA ARG A 380 -11.16 22.40 7.66
C ARG A 380 -11.49 22.13 9.13
N GLY A 381 -11.90 20.92 9.46
CA GLY A 381 -12.19 20.51 10.85
C GLY A 381 -10.98 20.67 11.77
N ALA A 382 -9.79 20.29 11.32
CA ALA A 382 -8.56 20.46 12.09
C ALA A 382 -8.24 21.94 12.37
N ARG A 383 -8.43 22.84 11.40
CA ARG A 383 -8.21 24.28 11.55
C ARG A 383 -9.24 24.92 12.50
N ALA A 384 -10.51 24.51 12.44
CA ALA A 384 -11.55 24.99 13.36
C ALA A 384 -11.25 24.59 14.81
N GLY A 385 -10.84 23.34 15.05
CA GLY A 385 -10.46 22.86 16.38
C GLY A 385 -9.22 23.55 16.96
N SER A 386 -8.25 23.95 16.13
CA SER A 386 -7.07 24.69 16.60
C SER A 386 -7.40 26.14 17.02
N ARG A 387 -8.34 26.80 16.33
CA ARG A 387 -8.78 28.16 16.69
C ARG A 387 -9.56 28.21 18.01
N LEU A 388 -10.29 27.14 18.35
CA LEU A 388 -11.01 27.02 19.61
C LEU A 388 -10.11 26.69 20.81
N ARG A 389 -8.89 26.23 20.56
CA ARG A 389 -7.89 25.88 21.61
C ARG A 389 -6.90 27.01 21.94
N THR A 390 -6.88 28.12 21.21
CA THR A 390 -6.13 29.32 21.65
C THR A 390 -6.87 29.94 22.83
N PRO A 391 -6.28 29.97 24.05
CA PRO A 391 -6.90 30.65 25.16
C PRO A 391 -7.05 32.14 24.80
N SER A 392 -8.28 32.62 24.77
CA SER A 392 -8.57 34.07 24.77
C SER A 392 -7.73 34.72 25.84
N GLY A 393 -6.96 35.73 25.46
CA GLY A 393 -5.98 36.47 26.18
C GLY A 393 -6.11 36.47 27.71
N GLY A 394 -5.07 35.95 28.35
CA GLY A 394 -4.90 36.11 29.76
C GLY A 394 -4.98 37.60 30.12
N ARG A 395 -6.01 38.00 30.87
CA ARG A 395 -6.01 39.25 31.63
C ARG A 395 -4.68 39.31 32.37
N ARG A 396 -3.83 40.26 32.00
CA ARG A 396 -2.69 40.66 32.82
C ARG A 396 -3.27 41.08 34.17
N GLY A 397 -3.14 40.23 35.20
CA GLY A 397 -3.32 40.59 36.57
C GLY A 397 -2.31 41.70 36.95
N PRO A 398 -2.67 42.62 37.87
CA PRO A 398 -1.78 43.69 38.27
C PRO A 398 -0.47 43.13 38.85
N ALA A 399 0.64 43.73 38.46
CA ALA A 399 1.98 43.36 38.91
C ALA A 399 2.08 43.47 40.44
N VAL A 400 2.34 42.36 41.10
CA VAL A 400 2.71 42.33 42.52
C VAL A 400 4.15 42.80 42.64
N PRO A 401 4.47 43.86 43.49
CA PRO A 401 5.85 44.28 43.69
C PRO A 401 6.62 43.20 44.47
N GLY A 402 7.72 42.75 43.89
CA GLY A 402 8.62 41.78 44.52
C GLY A 402 9.38 42.41 45.71
N PRO A 403 9.70 41.63 46.78
CA PRO A 403 10.43 42.16 47.94
C PRO A 403 11.91 42.43 47.59
N ALA A 404 12.39 43.56 48.13
CA ALA A 404 13.71 44.15 47.97
C ALA A 404 14.87 43.19 48.33
N GLY A 405 15.94 43.36 47.59
CA GLY A 405 17.13 42.56 47.57
C GLY A 405 17.79 42.31 48.96
N ARG A 406 18.17 41.06 49.16
CA ARG A 406 19.26 40.70 50.09
C ARG A 406 20.55 40.53 49.32
N ARG A 407 21.48 41.49 49.48
CA ARG A 407 22.89 41.42 49.06
C ARG A 407 23.52 40.18 49.71
N ARG A 408 24.00 39.24 48.94
CA ARG A 408 24.91 38.21 49.44
C ARG A 408 26.34 38.75 49.43
N ARG A 409 26.99 38.65 50.60
CA ARG A 409 28.43 38.92 50.81
C ARG A 409 29.29 37.84 50.08
N PRO A 410 30.47 38.19 49.57
CA PRO A 410 31.37 37.23 49.00
C PRO A 410 32.06 36.40 50.11
N ALA A 411 32.17 35.06 49.84
CA ALA A 411 32.90 34.12 50.67
C ALA A 411 34.43 34.30 50.50
N ARG A 412 35.15 34.31 51.64
CA ARG A 412 36.60 34.31 51.74
C ARG A 412 37.18 32.95 51.29
N PRO A 413 38.38 32.94 50.69
CA PRO A 413 39.09 31.70 50.39
C PRO A 413 39.76 31.16 51.68
N GLY A 414 39.59 29.87 51.91
CA GLY A 414 40.29 29.12 52.96
C GLY A 414 41.69 28.65 52.46
N PRO A 415 42.66 28.47 53.40
CA PRO A 415 44.03 28.17 53.06
C PRO A 415 44.29 26.69 52.75
N GLY A 416 45.32 26.45 51.94
CA GLY A 416 45.74 25.17 51.43
C GLY A 416 46.23 24.17 52.49
N ALA A 417 46.18 22.88 52.12
CA ALA A 417 46.98 21.87 52.73
C ALA A 417 47.64 21.07 51.59
N ASP A 418 48.91 21.25 51.57
CA ASP A 418 49.94 20.45 50.91
C ASP A 418 50.03 19.02 51.49
N ARG A 419 50.45 18.06 50.71
CA ARG A 419 51.05 16.76 50.98
C ARG A 419 50.41 15.57 50.32
N GLY A 420 51.29 14.93 49.55
CA GLY A 420 51.37 13.52 49.34
C GLY A 420 51.18 13.07 47.90
#